data_921278b729f17f3c3d97630a91f807f5
#
_entry.id   921278b729f17f3c3d97630a91f807f5
#
_cell.length_a   1.000
_cell.length_b   1.000
_cell.length_c   1.000
_cell.angle_alpha   90.00
_cell.angle_beta   90.00
_cell.angle_gamma   90.00
#
_symmetry.space_group_name_H-M   'P 1'
#
loop_
_entity.id
_entity.type
_entity.pdbx_description
1 polymer ?
#
loop_
_entity_poly.entity_id
_entity_poly.type
_entity_poly.pdbx_seq_one_letter_code
_entity_poly.pdbx_strand_id
1 'polypeptide(L)'
;MLRSNDVHCTPVILSTPEQTPTHRLGSYYLETGYGIRASKVTYDRKNSAITEFDFDTIDLKGLLEHFTWLHLSGITPALAPNCRKLTMECLKTARELGLTVSFDGNFRSTLWTWEEARDFCTQCLPYVDVLLGIEPYHLWRDEEDHSKGDVKDGIPFQPSYEQQDEIFQAFIDRYPNLRCIARHVRYAH
;
A
#
# COMPACT_ATOMS: atom_id res chain seq x y z
N MET A 1 -5.45 5.12 22.90
CA MET A 1 -5.84 3.89 22.17
C MET A 1 -4.65 3.06 21.72
N LEU A 2 -3.69 3.54 20.92
CA LEU A 2 -2.54 2.72 20.50
C LEU A 2 -1.67 2.27 21.68
N ARG A 3 -1.26 3.19 22.56
CA ARG A 3 -0.45 2.87 23.76
C ARG A 3 -1.11 1.89 24.74
N SER A 4 -2.44 1.88 24.81
CA SER A 4 -3.18 0.93 25.65
C SER A 4 -3.21 -0.50 25.11
N ASN A 5 -2.67 -0.72 23.89
CA ASN A 5 -2.51 -2.02 23.25
C ASN A 5 -1.04 -2.32 22.96
N ASP A 6 -0.13 -1.82 23.78
CA ASP A 6 1.32 -2.03 23.70
C ASP A 6 1.95 -1.62 22.35
N VAL A 7 1.30 -0.70 21.62
CA VAL A 7 1.87 -0.15 20.38
C VAL A 7 2.86 0.94 20.72
N HIS A 8 4.10 0.78 20.27
CA HIS A 8 5.15 1.78 20.44
C HIS A 8 4.87 3.01 19.57
N CYS A 9 4.62 4.16 20.21
CA CYS A 9 4.21 5.39 19.54
C CYS A 9 5.29 6.48 19.55
N THR A 10 6.52 6.17 19.92
CA THR A 10 7.62 7.16 19.93
C THR A 10 7.87 7.76 18.54
N PRO A 11 7.73 6.99 17.43
CA PRO A 11 7.91 7.54 16.08
C PRO A 11 6.78 8.42 15.58
N VAL A 12 5.72 8.66 16.37
CA VAL A 12 4.62 9.56 15.94
C VAL A 12 5.13 11.00 15.94
N ILE A 13 5.23 11.57 14.76
CA ILE A 13 5.67 12.95 14.55
C ILE A 13 4.46 13.87 14.64
N LEU A 14 4.56 14.88 15.49
CA LEU A 14 3.58 15.96 15.55
C LEU A 14 4.14 17.14 14.74
N SER A 15 3.51 17.41 13.59
CA SER A 15 3.90 18.51 12.72
C SER A 15 3.47 19.86 13.29
N THR A 16 4.24 20.91 12.99
CA THR A 16 3.87 22.31 13.28
C THR A 16 3.13 22.96 12.11
N PRO A 17 2.46 24.13 12.30
CA PRO A 17 1.82 24.87 11.22
C PRO A 17 2.75 25.20 10.06
N GLU A 18 4.02 25.45 10.36
CA GLU A 18 5.03 25.80 9.35
C GLU A 18 5.41 24.58 8.50
N GLN A 19 5.38 23.38 9.09
CA GLN A 19 5.68 22.11 8.39
C GLN A 19 4.50 21.59 7.57
N THR A 20 3.29 21.86 8.03
CA THR A 20 2.05 21.40 7.38
C THR A 20 0.97 22.47 7.50
N PRO A 21 0.92 23.43 6.56
CA PRO A 21 0.06 24.61 6.66
C PRO A 21 -1.44 24.30 6.84
N THR A 22 -1.93 23.20 6.27
CA THR A 22 -3.35 22.81 6.44
C THR A 22 -3.64 22.19 7.79
N HIS A 23 -2.63 21.68 8.48
CA HIS A 23 -2.73 21.10 9.85
C HIS A 23 -3.88 20.12 10.09
N ARG A 24 -4.36 19.44 9.05
CA ARG A 24 -5.49 18.54 9.20
C ARG A 24 -5.07 17.08 9.13
N LEU A 25 -5.76 16.25 9.89
CA LEU A 25 -5.71 14.80 9.69
C LEU A 25 -6.64 14.38 8.55
N GLY A 26 -6.23 13.37 7.80
CA GLY A 26 -7.16 12.66 6.92
C GLY A 26 -8.23 11.97 7.75
N SER A 27 -9.47 11.99 7.27
CA SER A 27 -10.61 11.39 7.94
C SER A 27 -11.41 10.49 7.01
N TYR A 28 -12.28 9.68 7.58
CA TYR A 28 -13.28 8.94 6.82
C TYR A 28 -14.60 8.91 7.57
N TYR A 29 -15.68 8.79 6.83
CA TYR A 29 -17.02 8.68 7.34
C TYR A 29 -17.59 7.32 6.94
N LEU A 30 -18.00 6.53 7.93
CA LEU A 30 -18.65 5.24 7.72
C LEU A 30 -20.15 5.39 7.94
N GLU A 31 -20.92 5.23 6.86
CA GLU A 31 -22.37 5.04 6.92
C GLU A 31 -22.64 3.54 7.00
N THR A 32 -23.11 3.07 8.14
CA THR A 32 -23.48 1.65 8.30
C THR A 32 -24.77 1.35 7.52
N GLY A 33 -24.69 0.28 6.71
CA GLY A 33 -25.87 -0.20 6.00
C GLY A 33 -26.88 -0.88 6.94
N TYR A 34 -28.13 -0.93 6.49
CA TYR A 34 -29.19 -1.69 7.16
C TYR A 34 -30.13 -2.33 6.13
N GLY A 35 -30.51 -3.58 6.33
CA GLY A 35 -31.33 -4.33 5.38
C GLY A 35 -30.64 -4.43 4.01
N ILE A 36 -31.31 -3.99 2.95
CA ILE A 36 -30.80 -3.99 1.58
C ILE A 36 -29.83 -2.84 1.28
N ARG A 37 -29.68 -1.88 2.20
CA ARG A 37 -28.77 -0.74 2.02
C ARG A 37 -27.37 -1.16 2.39
N ALA A 38 -26.44 -1.12 1.42
CA ALA A 38 -25.03 -1.38 1.66
C ALA A 38 -24.38 -0.30 2.53
N SER A 39 -23.36 -0.67 3.31
CA SER A 39 -22.51 0.29 4.01
C SER A 39 -21.71 1.11 2.99
N LYS A 40 -21.50 2.40 3.30
CA LYS A 40 -20.73 3.33 2.47
C LYS A 40 -19.61 3.96 3.29
N VAL A 41 -18.40 4.00 2.73
CA VAL A 41 -17.27 4.73 3.31
C VAL A 41 -16.93 5.90 2.41
N THR A 42 -16.91 7.10 2.99
CA THR A 42 -16.47 8.33 2.31
C THR A 42 -15.14 8.76 2.93
N TYR A 43 -14.10 8.87 2.11
CA TYR A 43 -12.76 9.29 2.55
C TYR A 43 -12.53 10.76 2.24
N ASP A 44 -11.92 11.45 3.20
CA ASP A 44 -11.43 12.81 3.07
C ASP A 44 -9.94 12.85 3.45
N ARG A 45 -9.06 12.65 2.46
CA ARG A 45 -7.61 12.51 2.62
C ARG A 45 -6.81 13.63 1.98
N LYS A 46 -7.41 14.42 1.09
CA LYS A 46 -6.72 15.52 0.37
C LYS A 46 -6.25 16.58 1.35
N ASN A 47 -5.08 17.16 1.07
CA ASN A 47 -4.50 18.22 1.87
C ASN A 47 -4.43 17.89 3.37
N SER A 48 -4.12 16.65 3.70
CA SER A 48 -3.83 16.25 5.08
C SER A 48 -2.35 16.45 5.38
N ALA A 49 -1.98 16.60 6.64
CA ALA A 49 -0.61 16.89 7.08
C ALA A 49 0.44 15.95 6.46
N ILE A 50 0.14 14.68 6.30
CA ILE A 50 1.03 13.71 5.64
C ILE A 50 1.36 14.07 4.19
N THR A 51 0.46 14.76 3.48
CA THR A 51 0.68 15.14 2.07
C THR A 51 1.56 16.38 1.91
N GLU A 52 1.82 17.08 2.99
CA GLU A 52 2.58 18.34 3.03
C GLU A 52 3.93 18.20 3.75
N PHE A 53 4.06 17.18 4.60
CA PHE A 53 5.22 17.02 5.46
C PHE A 53 6.50 16.72 4.66
N ASP A 54 7.60 17.39 5.04
CA ASP A 54 8.93 17.12 4.49
C ASP A 54 9.60 15.96 5.23
N PHE A 55 9.59 14.78 4.62
CA PHE A 55 10.16 13.57 5.17
C PHE A 55 11.69 13.51 5.11
N ASP A 56 12.34 14.40 4.37
CA ASP A 56 13.82 14.46 4.30
C ASP A 56 14.45 14.86 5.64
N THR A 57 13.63 15.40 6.53
CA THR A 57 14.05 15.74 7.91
C THR A 57 14.10 14.56 8.87
N ILE A 58 13.68 13.36 8.44
CA ILE A 58 13.59 12.16 9.29
C ILE A 58 14.84 11.30 9.12
N ASP A 59 15.48 10.95 10.22
CA ASP A 59 16.48 9.88 10.24
C ASP A 59 15.82 8.50 10.16
N LEU A 60 15.53 8.05 8.92
CA LEU A 60 14.91 6.75 8.68
C LEU A 60 15.77 5.59 9.17
N LYS A 61 17.09 5.70 9.08
CA LYS A 61 17.98 4.65 9.54
C LYS A 61 17.92 4.48 11.03
N GLY A 62 18.08 5.55 11.79
CA GLY A 62 17.96 5.53 13.25
C GLY A 62 16.57 5.10 13.71
N LEU A 63 15.52 5.40 12.91
CA LEU A 63 14.17 4.95 13.21
C LEU A 63 13.98 3.44 13.00
N LEU A 64 14.56 2.86 11.93
CA LEU A 64 14.30 1.49 11.50
C LEU A 64 15.29 0.45 12.06
N GLU A 65 16.49 0.84 12.49
CA GLU A 65 17.56 -0.09 12.93
C GLU A 65 17.18 -0.98 14.13
N HIS A 66 16.15 -0.60 14.87
CA HIS A 66 15.67 -1.36 16.04
C HIS A 66 14.59 -2.39 15.70
N PHE A 67 14.21 -2.50 14.41
CA PHE A 67 13.17 -3.41 13.94
C PHE A 67 13.75 -4.51 13.08
N THR A 68 13.01 -5.60 12.95
CA THR A 68 13.34 -6.74 12.09
C THR A 68 12.40 -6.88 10.90
N TRP A 69 11.29 -6.14 10.93
CA TRP A 69 10.24 -6.21 9.92
C TRP A 69 9.66 -4.82 9.64
N LEU A 70 9.55 -4.49 8.36
CA LEU A 70 8.85 -3.29 7.88
C LEU A 70 7.63 -3.71 7.07
N HIS A 71 6.46 -3.17 7.42
CA HIS A 71 5.24 -3.31 6.62
C HIS A 71 4.84 -1.97 6.00
N LEU A 72 4.62 -1.98 4.67
CA LEU A 72 4.17 -0.81 3.92
C LEU A 72 2.92 -1.11 3.10
N SER A 73 2.16 -0.07 2.79
CA SER A 73 0.95 -0.15 1.98
C SER A 73 0.98 0.84 0.83
N GLY A 74 0.50 0.42 -0.34
CA GLY A 74 0.34 1.25 -1.53
C GLY A 74 -0.63 2.43 -1.38
N ILE A 75 -1.40 2.49 -0.29
CA ILE A 75 -2.20 3.69 0.02
C ILE A 75 -1.29 4.89 0.29
N THR A 76 -0.21 4.72 1.06
CA THR A 76 0.68 5.83 1.42
C THR A 76 1.28 6.53 0.19
N PRO A 77 1.96 5.85 -0.75
CA PRO A 77 2.52 6.50 -1.93
C PRO A 77 1.46 7.09 -2.88
N ALA A 78 0.21 6.61 -2.79
CA ALA A 78 -0.89 7.15 -3.58
C ALA A 78 -1.38 8.52 -3.12
N LEU A 79 -1.04 8.95 -1.90
CA LEU A 79 -1.54 10.20 -1.31
C LEU A 79 -0.87 11.43 -1.91
N ALA A 80 0.45 11.40 -2.13
CA ALA A 80 1.21 12.56 -2.61
C ALA A 80 2.63 12.16 -3.09
N PRO A 81 3.32 13.01 -3.89
CA PRO A 81 4.69 12.73 -4.35
C PRO A 81 5.71 12.56 -3.22
N ASN A 82 5.63 13.34 -2.14
CA ASN A 82 6.49 13.20 -0.96
C ASN A 82 6.30 11.83 -0.28
N CYS A 83 5.07 11.31 -0.26
CA CYS A 83 4.77 9.98 0.26
C CYS A 83 5.35 8.86 -0.63
N ARG A 84 5.40 9.06 -1.97
CA ARG A 84 6.09 8.14 -2.89
C ARG A 84 7.59 8.08 -2.60
N LYS A 85 8.22 9.26 -2.44
CA LYS A 85 9.64 9.37 -2.07
C LYS A 85 9.91 8.65 -0.75
N LEU A 86 9.14 8.96 0.29
CA LEU A 86 9.27 8.32 1.60
C LEU A 86 9.18 6.79 1.49
N THR A 87 8.18 6.28 0.76
CA THR A 87 8.00 4.83 0.60
C THR A 87 9.24 4.17 -0.01
N MET A 88 9.81 4.76 -1.07
CA MET A 88 11.02 4.23 -1.69
C MET A 88 12.24 4.32 -0.76
N GLU A 89 12.41 5.40 -0.02
CA GLU A 89 13.52 5.54 0.94
C GLU A 89 13.38 4.54 2.10
N CYS A 90 12.16 4.32 2.62
CA CYS A 90 11.91 3.28 3.62
C CYS A 90 12.29 1.88 3.11
N LEU A 91 11.93 1.54 1.87
CA LEU A 91 12.25 0.26 1.24
C LEU A 91 13.77 0.05 1.10
N LYS A 92 14.49 1.06 0.62
CA LYS A 92 15.95 1.02 0.47
C LYS A 92 16.64 0.88 1.83
N THR A 93 16.26 1.72 2.79
CA THR A 93 16.83 1.68 4.15
C THR A 93 16.55 0.34 4.84
N ALA A 94 15.35 -0.20 4.70
CA ALA A 94 15.03 -1.52 5.24
C ALA A 94 15.90 -2.62 4.64
N ARG A 95 16.19 -2.54 3.34
CA ARG A 95 17.06 -3.49 2.65
C ARG A 95 18.51 -3.37 3.12
N GLU A 96 19.03 -2.16 3.30
CA GLU A 96 20.37 -1.90 3.84
C GLU A 96 20.53 -2.43 5.26
N LEU A 97 19.48 -2.34 6.08
CA LEU A 97 19.46 -2.84 7.44
C LEU A 97 19.13 -4.34 7.56
N GLY A 98 18.81 -5.01 6.45
CA GLY A 98 18.48 -6.44 6.44
C GLY A 98 17.11 -6.78 7.03
N LEU A 99 16.18 -5.82 7.06
CA LEU A 99 14.82 -6.06 7.52
C LEU A 99 14.05 -6.94 6.53
N THR A 100 13.13 -7.74 7.04
CA THR A 100 12.09 -8.36 6.23
C THR A 100 11.06 -7.30 5.84
N VAL A 101 10.75 -7.20 4.55
CA VAL A 101 9.79 -6.21 4.04
C VAL A 101 8.54 -6.89 3.55
N SER A 102 7.37 -6.49 4.08
CA SER A 102 6.07 -6.82 3.52
C SER A 102 5.40 -5.59 2.89
N PHE A 103 4.79 -5.81 1.74
CA PHE A 103 4.12 -4.75 1.00
C PHE A 103 2.72 -5.20 0.56
N ASP A 104 1.72 -4.39 0.89
CA ASP A 104 0.35 -4.54 0.39
C ASP A 104 0.10 -3.50 -0.71
N GLY A 105 -0.08 -3.97 -1.95
CA GLY A 105 -0.38 -3.09 -3.09
C GLY A 105 -1.61 -2.21 -2.86
N ASN A 106 -2.63 -2.75 -2.20
CA ASN A 106 -3.79 -2.05 -1.65
C ASN A 106 -4.37 -0.99 -2.59
N PHE A 107 -4.52 -1.35 -3.87
CA PHE A 107 -4.95 -0.44 -4.92
C PHE A 107 -6.27 0.25 -4.58
N ARG A 108 -6.34 1.54 -4.85
CA ARG A 108 -7.54 2.38 -4.70
C ARG A 108 -7.68 3.31 -5.89
N SER A 109 -8.61 3.02 -6.79
CA SER A 109 -8.89 3.81 -8.00
C SER A 109 -9.29 5.27 -7.73
N THR A 110 -9.66 5.60 -6.47
CA THR A 110 -9.96 6.97 -6.05
C THR A 110 -8.72 7.80 -5.71
N LEU A 111 -7.52 7.19 -5.63
CA LEU A 111 -6.28 7.86 -5.26
C LEU A 111 -5.33 8.06 -6.46
N TRP A 112 -5.23 7.07 -7.33
CA TRP A 112 -4.36 7.09 -8.51
C TRP A 112 -4.92 6.18 -9.61
N THR A 113 -4.41 6.33 -10.83
CA THR A 113 -4.78 5.44 -11.93
C THR A 113 -4.15 4.07 -11.74
N TRP A 114 -4.66 3.10 -12.49
CA TRP A 114 -4.11 1.75 -12.51
C TRP A 114 -2.64 1.75 -12.96
N GLU A 115 -2.34 2.50 -14.02
CA GLU A 115 -1.00 2.62 -14.59
C GLU A 115 -0.02 3.23 -13.58
N GLU A 116 -0.41 4.34 -12.94
CA GLU A 116 0.42 4.97 -11.90
C GLU A 116 0.70 4.00 -10.73
N ALA A 117 -0.33 3.29 -10.29
CA ALA A 117 -0.21 2.31 -9.21
C ALA A 117 0.71 1.15 -9.60
N ARG A 118 0.50 0.56 -10.79
CA ARG A 118 1.33 -0.53 -11.32
C ARG A 118 2.78 -0.12 -11.44
N ASP A 119 3.04 1.03 -12.05
CA ASP A 119 4.40 1.49 -12.33
C ASP A 119 5.17 1.76 -11.04
N PHE A 120 4.53 2.39 -10.06
CA PHE A 120 5.15 2.63 -8.77
C PHE A 120 5.33 1.34 -7.96
N CYS A 121 4.28 0.54 -7.83
CA CYS A 121 4.34 -0.69 -7.04
C CYS A 121 5.35 -1.69 -7.64
N THR A 122 5.49 -1.75 -8.98
CA THR A 122 6.50 -2.57 -9.64
C THR A 122 7.92 -2.16 -9.26
N GLN A 123 8.18 -0.87 -9.07
CA GLN A 123 9.47 -0.38 -8.57
C GLN A 123 9.76 -0.80 -7.12
N CYS A 124 8.72 -1.09 -6.33
CA CYS A 124 8.87 -1.56 -4.96
C CYS A 124 9.28 -3.04 -4.87
N LEU A 125 8.85 -3.88 -5.83
CA LEU A 125 9.01 -5.34 -5.78
C LEU A 125 10.44 -5.85 -5.53
N PRO A 126 11.52 -5.24 -6.09
CA PRO A 126 12.90 -5.67 -5.79
C PRO A 126 13.29 -5.58 -4.30
N TYR A 127 12.53 -4.85 -3.51
CA TYR A 127 12.79 -4.63 -2.09
C TYR A 127 11.88 -5.45 -1.17
N VAL A 128 10.89 -6.18 -1.72
CA VAL A 128 9.81 -6.84 -0.98
C VAL A 128 10.08 -8.32 -0.81
N ASP A 129 9.98 -8.84 0.41
CA ASP A 129 10.08 -10.27 0.73
C ASP A 129 8.70 -10.93 0.79
N VAL A 130 7.67 -10.21 1.23
CA VAL A 130 6.30 -10.70 1.40
C VAL A 130 5.34 -9.77 0.67
N LEU A 131 4.70 -10.26 -0.39
CA LEU A 131 3.72 -9.51 -1.16
C LEU A 131 2.30 -9.86 -0.71
N LEU A 132 1.50 -8.85 -0.36
CA LEU A 132 0.09 -9.00 -0.02
C LEU A 132 -0.77 -8.45 -1.16
N GLY A 133 -1.54 -9.33 -1.79
CA GLY A 133 -2.27 -9.01 -3.02
C GLY A 133 -1.39 -9.01 -4.26
N ILE A 134 -2.01 -9.21 -5.41
CA ILE A 134 -1.35 -9.20 -6.73
C ILE A 134 -1.75 -7.98 -7.57
N GLU A 135 -2.73 -7.22 -7.15
CA GLU A 135 -3.11 -5.96 -7.73
C GLU A 135 -2.18 -4.83 -7.21
N PRO A 136 -1.71 -3.94 -8.06
CA PRO A 136 -1.98 -3.71 -9.49
C PRO A 136 -0.99 -4.34 -10.46
N TYR A 137 -0.25 -5.34 -10.09
CA TYR A 137 0.94 -5.77 -10.82
C TYR A 137 0.67 -6.50 -12.15
N HIS A 138 -0.36 -7.29 -12.28
CA HIS A 138 -0.80 -8.04 -13.48
C HIS A 138 0.30 -8.49 -14.44
N LEU A 139 1.32 -9.18 -13.95
CA LEU A 139 2.44 -9.69 -14.77
C LEU A 139 2.02 -10.70 -15.85
N TRP A 140 0.80 -11.20 -15.78
CA TRP A 140 0.27 -12.30 -16.58
C TRP A 140 -0.77 -11.87 -17.63
N ARG A 141 -1.10 -10.57 -17.68
CA ARG A 141 -1.97 -10.03 -18.73
C ARG A 141 -1.13 -9.29 -19.76
N ASP A 142 -1.38 -9.61 -21.04
CA ASP A 142 -0.85 -8.82 -22.14
C ASP A 142 -1.38 -7.39 -22.05
N GLU A 143 -0.52 -6.42 -22.41
CA GLU A 143 -0.78 -4.99 -22.24
C GLU A 143 -2.05 -4.49 -22.96
N GLU A 144 -2.62 -5.27 -23.87
CA GLU A 144 -3.79 -4.90 -24.65
C GLU A 144 -5.15 -5.06 -23.95
N ASP A 145 -5.23 -5.74 -22.80
CA ASP A 145 -6.51 -6.04 -22.12
C ASP A 145 -6.81 -5.21 -20.86
N HIS A 146 -6.20 -4.04 -20.74
CA HIS A 146 -6.46 -3.11 -19.62
C HIS A 146 -7.92 -2.58 -19.60
N SER A 147 -8.68 -2.72 -20.70
CA SER A 147 -10.03 -2.21 -20.80
C SER A 147 -11.10 -3.11 -20.15
N LYS A 148 -10.77 -4.34 -19.84
CA LYS A 148 -11.72 -5.29 -19.21
C LYS A 148 -11.47 -5.41 -17.72
N GLY A 149 -11.41 -4.26 -17.11
CA GLY A 149 -11.56 -3.93 -15.72
C GLY A 149 -11.37 -5.05 -14.71
N ASP A 150 -10.42 -4.82 -13.86
CA ASP A 150 -10.23 -5.59 -12.63
C ASP A 150 -11.35 -5.37 -11.64
N VAL A 151 -12.32 -4.53 -12.01
CA VAL A 151 -13.50 -4.22 -11.23
C VAL A 151 -14.67 -4.13 -12.18
N LYS A 152 -15.23 -5.26 -12.59
CA LYS A 152 -16.57 -5.30 -13.14
C LYS A 152 -17.53 -5.26 -11.94
N ASP A 153 -18.32 -4.20 -11.85
CA ASP A 153 -19.34 -4.01 -10.80
C ASP A 153 -18.80 -3.95 -9.35
N GLY A 154 -17.57 -3.46 -9.15
CA GLY A 154 -16.97 -3.37 -7.83
C GLY A 154 -16.40 -4.68 -7.28
N ILE A 155 -16.44 -5.77 -8.05
CA ILE A 155 -15.88 -7.07 -7.67
C ILE A 155 -14.45 -7.17 -8.22
N PRO A 156 -13.42 -7.31 -7.36
CA PRO A 156 -12.06 -7.54 -7.80
C PRO A 156 -11.97 -8.80 -8.66
N PHE A 157 -11.13 -8.77 -9.71
CA PHE A 157 -10.83 -9.96 -10.49
C PHE A 157 -10.33 -11.10 -9.57
N GLN A 158 -10.95 -12.26 -9.70
CA GLN A 158 -10.55 -13.46 -8.96
C GLN A 158 -10.11 -14.53 -9.96
N PRO A 159 -8.80 -14.74 -10.15
CA PRO A 159 -8.30 -15.85 -10.96
C PRO A 159 -8.69 -17.19 -10.35
N SER A 160 -8.85 -18.23 -11.19
CA SER A 160 -8.95 -19.61 -10.70
C SER A 160 -7.70 -20.01 -9.91
N TYR A 161 -7.75 -21.08 -9.15
CA TYR A 161 -6.57 -21.56 -8.40
C TYR A 161 -5.38 -21.86 -9.33
N GLU A 162 -5.63 -22.46 -10.48
CA GLU A 162 -4.61 -22.75 -11.49
C GLU A 162 -3.97 -21.47 -12.03
N GLN A 163 -4.78 -20.48 -12.37
CA GLN A 163 -4.28 -19.17 -12.79
C GLN A 163 -3.52 -18.44 -11.69
N GLN A 164 -3.88 -18.65 -10.42
CA GLN A 164 -3.14 -18.08 -9.30
C GLN A 164 -1.74 -18.67 -9.18
N ASP A 165 -1.60 -19.97 -9.33
CA ASP A 165 -0.30 -20.64 -9.26
C ASP A 165 0.62 -20.15 -10.39
N GLU A 166 0.10 -20.00 -11.61
CA GLU A 166 0.85 -19.43 -12.75
C GLU A 166 1.30 -17.99 -12.46
N ILE A 167 0.41 -17.17 -11.91
CA ILE A 167 0.71 -15.78 -11.55
C ILE A 167 1.80 -15.75 -10.47
N PHE A 168 1.67 -16.53 -9.41
CA PHE A 168 2.62 -16.56 -8.32
C PHE A 168 4.00 -17.05 -8.78
N GLN A 169 4.02 -18.04 -9.64
CA GLN A 169 5.27 -18.54 -10.24
C GLN A 169 5.95 -17.44 -11.08
N ALA A 170 5.20 -16.72 -11.91
CA ALA A 170 5.72 -15.61 -12.70
C ALA A 170 6.32 -14.48 -11.83
N PHE A 171 5.71 -14.19 -10.67
CA PHE A 171 6.27 -13.24 -9.71
C PHE A 171 7.59 -13.74 -9.10
N ILE A 172 7.62 -15.00 -8.65
CA ILE A 172 8.81 -15.61 -8.02
C ILE A 172 9.96 -15.67 -9.03
N ASP A 173 9.69 -16.05 -10.26
CA ASP A 173 10.70 -16.13 -11.33
C ASP A 173 11.30 -14.76 -11.65
N ARG A 174 10.46 -13.73 -11.65
CA ARG A 174 10.89 -12.35 -11.95
C ARG A 174 11.55 -11.64 -10.78
N TYR A 175 11.12 -11.95 -9.54
CA TYR A 175 11.58 -11.31 -8.31
C TYR A 175 12.05 -12.35 -7.30
N PRO A 176 13.28 -12.87 -7.43
CA PRO A 176 13.80 -13.96 -6.60
C PRO A 176 13.96 -13.58 -5.11
N ASN A 177 13.81 -12.30 -4.78
CA ASN A 177 13.75 -11.82 -3.41
C ASN A 177 12.40 -12.11 -2.72
N LEU A 178 11.32 -12.33 -3.49
CA LEU A 178 10.01 -12.68 -2.92
C LEU A 178 10.05 -14.08 -2.30
N ARG A 179 9.67 -14.15 -1.03
CA ARG A 179 9.65 -15.38 -0.22
C ARG A 179 8.22 -15.88 0.04
N CYS A 180 7.26 -14.95 -0.03
CA CYS A 180 5.85 -15.25 0.19
C CYS A 180 4.97 -14.30 -0.61
N ILE A 181 3.92 -14.85 -1.22
CA ILE A 181 2.83 -14.09 -1.82
C ILE A 181 1.54 -14.56 -1.16
N ALA A 182 0.79 -13.63 -0.57
CA ALA A 182 -0.49 -13.93 0.06
C ALA A 182 -1.60 -13.12 -0.62
N ARG A 183 -2.76 -13.74 -0.79
CA ARG A 183 -3.93 -13.10 -1.38
C ARG A 183 -5.14 -13.25 -0.49
N HIS A 184 -5.89 -12.16 -0.34
CA HIS A 184 -7.18 -12.20 0.32
C HIS A 184 -8.26 -12.60 -0.69
N VAL A 185 -8.98 -13.69 -0.40
CA VAL A 185 -10.12 -14.15 -1.23
C VAL A 185 -11.41 -13.92 -0.45
N ARG A 186 -12.36 -13.20 -1.06
CA ARG A 186 -13.71 -13.02 -0.50
C ARG A 186 -14.68 -13.92 -1.25
N TYR A 187 -15.37 -14.75 -0.52
CA TYR A 187 -16.51 -15.50 -1.04
C TYR A 187 -17.78 -14.71 -0.73
N ALA A 188 -18.56 -14.37 -1.76
CA ALA A 188 -19.93 -13.90 -1.57
C ALA A 188 -20.82 -15.14 -1.36
N HIS A 189 -21.52 -15.20 -0.25
CA HIS A 189 -22.57 -16.17 0.04
C HIS A 189 -23.93 -15.58 -0.28
#